data_a4d007f2c81b50398591a42c82d1f365
#
_entry.id   a4d007f2c81b50398591a42c82d1f365
#
_cell.length_a   1.000
_cell.length_b   1.000
_cell.length_c   1.000
_cell.angle_alpha   90.00
_cell.angle_beta   90.00
_cell.angle_gamma   90.00
#
_symmetry.space_group_name_H-M   'P 1'
#
loop_
_entity.id
_entity.type
_entity.pdbx_description
1 polymer ?
#
loop_
_entity_poly.entity_id
_entity_poly.type
_entity_poly.pdbx_seq_one_letter_code
_entity_poly.pdbx_strand_id
1 'polypeptide(L)'
;MTTKINKDILEKAYKLICTARSLSDIYEKHKDITSKYVHATSKGHEIIQLALALQLKEYDWVSPYYRDDSILLGIGITPYELMLQLMCKKDDPFSGGRTYYSHPSLNRDDMPKIIHQSSATGMQAIPTTGIALGLNYKLKNNFKEKNLAKKPIVVCSFGDASITEGEVSEAFQMAALKKLPILYLVQDNEWDISAHARETRAVNAATYAKGFGIKSYSIDGTDFEESYNIISKSITDIRKNSAPILIHAKVPLLNHHTSGVRMEWYRDDLDKAQKEDPLPKLEKLLVLNQFEKSKLNEIKNKINTKIKNEFDRAL
;
A
#
# COMPACT_ATOMS: atom_id res chain seq x y z
N MET A 1 -3.47 24.43 -7.51
CA MET A 1 -3.14 24.91 -6.16
C MET A 1 -2.91 23.69 -5.29
N THR A 2 -1.71 23.51 -4.76
CA THR A 2 -1.40 22.47 -3.77
C THR A 2 -2.06 22.85 -2.46
N THR A 3 -2.96 21.98 -1.97
CA THR A 3 -3.62 22.21 -0.68
C THR A 3 -2.60 21.90 0.42
N LYS A 4 -2.38 22.83 1.32
CA LYS A 4 -1.49 22.62 2.47
C LYS A 4 -2.03 21.48 3.32
N ILE A 5 -1.21 20.47 3.56
CA ILE A 5 -1.60 19.30 4.36
C ILE A 5 -1.69 19.69 5.84
N ASN A 6 -2.72 19.22 6.54
CA ASN A 6 -2.91 19.44 7.96
C ASN A 6 -1.75 18.83 8.77
N LYS A 7 -1.29 19.55 9.81
CA LYS A 7 -0.22 19.09 10.71
C LYS A 7 -0.55 17.74 11.36
N ASP A 8 -1.79 17.48 11.73
CA ASP A 8 -2.22 16.21 12.33
C ASP A 8 -2.03 15.02 11.38
N ILE A 9 -2.28 15.24 10.08
CA ILE A 9 -2.05 14.23 9.04
C ILE A 9 -0.55 13.95 8.89
N LEU A 10 0.27 14.99 8.90
CA LEU A 10 1.74 14.85 8.83
C LEU A 10 2.29 14.10 10.05
N GLU A 11 1.83 14.43 11.26
CA GLU A 11 2.24 13.73 12.49
C GLU A 11 1.78 12.26 12.48
N LYS A 12 0.56 11.99 12.02
CA LYS A 12 0.03 10.64 11.88
C LYS A 12 0.84 9.83 10.86
N ALA A 13 1.15 10.42 9.71
CA ALA A 13 2.01 9.80 8.69
C ALA A 13 3.39 9.46 9.27
N TYR A 14 4.00 10.38 10.03
CA TYR A 14 5.30 10.13 10.66
C TYR A 14 5.26 8.99 11.69
N LYS A 15 4.24 8.94 12.53
CA LYS A 15 4.06 7.84 13.47
C LYS A 15 3.94 6.49 12.75
N LEU A 16 3.19 6.46 11.67
CA LEU A 16 2.95 5.24 10.90
C LEU A 16 4.19 4.77 10.13
N ILE A 17 4.96 5.69 9.51
CA ILE A 17 6.21 5.30 8.84
C ILE A 17 7.24 4.79 9.84
N CYS A 18 7.36 5.42 11.02
CA CYS A 18 8.22 4.92 12.09
C CYS A 18 7.77 3.52 12.56
N THR A 19 6.45 3.27 12.61
CA THR A 19 5.90 1.95 12.96
C THR A 19 6.27 0.90 11.91
N ALA A 20 6.06 1.18 10.62
CA ALA A 20 6.41 0.28 9.52
C ALA A 20 7.93 -0.01 9.48
N ARG A 21 8.76 1.02 9.71
CA ARG A 21 10.22 0.86 9.81
C ARG A 21 10.64 -0.02 10.98
N SER A 22 10.06 0.23 12.15
CA SER A 22 10.35 -0.57 13.33
C SER A 22 9.91 -2.03 13.17
N LEU A 23 8.80 -2.29 12.47
CA LEU A 23 8.38 -3.65 12.08
C LEU A 23 9.43 -4.31 11.16
N SER A 24 9.82 -3.63 10.10
CA SER A 24 10.84 -4.15 9.17
C SER A 24 12.16 -4.45 9.88
N ASP A 25 12.61 -3.54 10.74
CA ASP A 25 13.88 -3.67 11.45
C ASP A 25 13.84 -4.80 12.51
N ILE A 26 12.71 -4.99 13.21
CA ILE A 26 12.59 -6.08 14.20
C ILE A 26 12.50 -7.45 13.52
N TYR A 27 11.84 -7.54 12.36
CA TYR A 27 11.78 -8.78 11.59
C TYR A 27 13.17 -9.19 11.08
N GLU A 28 13.96 -8.23 10.57
CA GLU A 28 15.33 -8.52 10.14
C GLU A 28 16.25 -8.85 11.32
N LYS A 29 16.09 -8.17 12.46
CA LYS A 29 16.86 -8.46 13.69
C LYS A 29 16.62 -9.87 14.21
N HIS A 30 15.40 -10.38 14.07
CA HIS A 30 14.98 -11.71 14.52
C HIS A 30 14.76 -12.68 13.36
N LYS A 31 15.56 -12.55 12.29
CA LYS A 31 15.43 -13.35 11.07
C LYS A 31 15.56 -14.86 11.29
N ASP A 32 16.23 -15.31 12.35
CA ASP A 32 16.26 -16.69 12.79
C ASP A 32 14.87 -17.28 13.06
N ILE A 33 13.92 -16.45 13.44
CA ILE A 33 12.51 -16.80 13.66
C ILE A 33 11.68 -16.42 12.46
N THR A 34 11.71 -15.14 12.05
CA THR A 34 10.79 -14.54 11.08
C THR A 34 11.00 -15.02 9.66
N SER A 35 12.25 -15.34 9.25
CA SER A 35 12.55 -15.82 7.89
C SER A 35 12.04 -17.24 7.60
N LYS A 36 11.55 -17.96 8.61
CA LYS A 36 10.82 -19.22 8.40
C LYS A 36 9.50 -19.02 7.67
N TYR A 37 8.99 -17.80 7.67
CA TYR A 37 7.73 -17.38 7.06
C TYR A 37 8.02 -16.36 5.96
N VAL A 38 7.62 -16.69 4.74
CA VAL A 38 7.81 -15.77 3.60
C VAL A 38 7.07 -14.47 3.87
N HIS A 39 7.80 -13.37 3.84
CA HIS A 39 7.23 -12.03 4.01
C HIS A 39 8.05 -10.98 3.26
N ALA A 40 7.43 -9.84 3.03
CA ALA A 40 8.04 -8.62 2.54
C ALA A 40 7.58 -7.46 3.42
N THR A 41 8.27 -6.34 3.39
CA THR A 41 7.90 -5.13 4.13
C THR A 41 7.83 -3.92 3.22
N SER A 42 7.11 -2.89 3.62
CA SER A 42 6.93 -1.66 2.84
C SER A 42 8.15 -0.73 2.83
N LYS A 43 9.31 -1.14 3.37
CA LYS A 43 10.48 -0.27 3.51
C LYS A 43 10.91 0.34 2.17
N GLY A 44 10.72 1.66 2.04
CA GLY A 44 10.89 2.45 0.82
C GLY A 44 9.58 2.86 0.14
N HIS A 45 8.49 2.13 0.34
CA HIS A 45 7.18 2.37 -0.26
C HIS A 45 6.20 3.13 0.65
N GLU A 46 6.59 3.39 1.89
CA GLU A 46 5.67 3.81 2.95
C GLU A 46 4.92 5.09 2.63
N ILE A 47 5.57 6.06 1.98
CA ILE A 47 4.98 7.38 1.73
C ILE A 47 3.74 7.31 0.86
N ILE A 48 3.81 6.68 -0.30
CA ILE A 48 2.65 6.56 -1.20
C ILE A 48 1.54 5.72 -0.56
N GLN A 49 1.90 4.68 0.18
CA GLN A 49 0.98 3.81 0.91
C GLN A 49 0.23 4.58 2.00
N LEU A 50 0.93 5.37 2.81
CA LEU A 50 0.34 6.18 3.87
C LEU A 50 -0.46 7.35 3.31
N ALA A 51 0.02 7.99 2.23
CA ALA A 51 -0.74 9.03 1.54
C ALA A 51 -2.11 8.51 1.06
N LEU A 52 -2.18 7.26 0.60
CA LEU A 52 -3.43 6.60 0.23
C LEU A 52 -4.28 6.25 1.47
N ALA A 53 -3.70 5.49 2.40
CA ALA A 53 -4.43 4.92 3.53
C ALA A 53 -5.11 5.99 4.41
N LEU A 54 -4.44 7.14 4.61
CA LEU A 54 -4.96 8.25 5.41
C LEU A 54 -6.16 8.98 4.78
N GLN A 55 -6.52 8.68 3.53
CA GLN A 55 -7.64 9.29 2.82
C GLN A 55 -8.82 8.33 2.60
N LEU A 56 -8.63 7.05 2.83
CA LEU A 56 -9.67 6.05 2.71
C LEU A 56 -10.69 6.16 3.85
N LYS A 57 -11.91 5.74 3.58
CA LYS A 57 -13.04 5.77 4.51
C LYS A 57 -13.51 4.36 4.82
N GLU A 58 -14.16 4.18 5.94
CA GLU A 58 -14.69 2.91 6.43
C GLU A 58 -15.63 2.20 5.44
N TYR A 59 -16.16 2.93 4.46
CA TYR A 59 -17.03 2.38 3.42
C TYR A 59 -16.30 2.04 2.11
N ASP A 60 -15.00 2.33 2.00
CA ASP A 60 -14.18 1.95 0.86
C ASP A 60 -13.71 0.50 0.95
N TRP A 61 -13.18 0.00 -0.16
CA TRP A 61 -12.64 -1.34 -0.26
C TRP A 61 -11.17 -1.30 -0.67
N VAL A 62 -10.37 -2.17 -0.10
CA VAL A 62 -8.93 -2.24 -0.36
C VAL A 62 -8.54 -3.65 -0.73
N SER A 63 -7.84 -3.80 -1.83
CA SER A 63 -7.15 -5.01 -2.23
C SER A 63 -5.64 -4.72 -2.20
N PRO A 64 -4.99 -4.91 -1.06
CA PRO A 64 -3.55 -4.70 -0.94
C PRO A 64 -2.77 -5.83 -1.62
N TYR A 65 -1.47 -5.63 -1.85
CA TYR A 65 -0.58 -6.72 -2.19
C TYR A 65 0.42 -6.98 -1.04
N TYR A 66 1.25 -8.00 -1.17
CA TYR A 66 2.08 -8.52 -0.08
C TYR A 66 3.10 -7.54 0.54
N ARG A 67 3.32 -6.35 -0.07
CA ARG A 67 4.23 -5.31 0.44
C ARG A 67 3.49 -4.12 1.06
N ASP A 68 2.19 -4.20 1.25
CA ASP A 68 1.33 -3.06 1.64
C ASP A 68 1.10 -2.97 3.16
N ASP A 69 2.04 -3.40 3.98
CA ASP A 69 1.91 -3.28 5.44
C ASP A 69 1.69 -1.84 5.92
N SER A 70 2.25 -0.82 5.23
CA SER A 70 1.94 0.58 5.55
C SER A 70 0.52 1.01 5.15
N ILE A 71 -0.08 0.45 4.09
CA ILE A 71 -1.52 0.65 3.83
C ILE A 71 -2.32 0.04 4.98
N LEU A 72 -2.01 -1.20 5.36
CA LEU A 72 -2.71 -1.92 6.43
C LEU A 72 -2.64 -1.18 7.76
N LEU A 73 -1.46 -0.72 8.16
CA LEU A 73 -1.28 0.11 9.37
C LEU A 73 -2.06 1.42 9.28
N GLY A 74 -2.03 2.07 8.11
CA GLY A 74 -2.68 3.36 7.87
C GLY A 74 -4.20 3.30 7.94
N ILE A 75 -4.82 2.18 7.54
CA ILE A 75 -6.27 1.96 7.61
C ILE A 75 -6.74 1.39 8.96
N GLY A 76 -5.82 1.02 9.88
CA GLY A 76 -6.19 0.66 11.25
C GLY A 76 -5.78 -0.74 11.71
N ILE A 77 -5.12 -1.56 10.88
CA ILE A 77 -4.53 -2.83 11.33
C ILE A 77 -3.40 -2.51 12.31
N THR A 78 -3.33 -3.23 13.40
CA THR A 78 -2.29 -3.02 14.41
C THR A 78 -1.01 -3.80 14.06
N PRO A 79 0.17 -3.33 14.52
CA PRO A 79 1.42 -4.08 14.37
C PRO A 79 1.33 -5.48 14.97
N TYR A 80 0.65 -5.63 16.10
CA TYR A 80 0.46 -6.92 16.76
C TYR A 80 -0.31 -7.92 15.89
N GLU A 81 -1.40 -7.48 15.25
CA GLU A 81 -2.17 -8.32 14.32
C GLU A 81 -1.33 -8.79 13.14
N LEU A 82 -0.48 -7.90 12.58
CA LEU A 82 0.46 -8.27 11.51
C LEU A 82 1.51 -9.28 12.00
N MET A 83 2.02 -9.13 13.22
CA MET A 83 2.97 -10.10 13.81
C MET A 83 2.32 -11.46 14.05
N LEU A 84 1.06 -11.51 14.50
CA LEU A 84 0.32 -12.76 14.67
C LEU A 84 0.14 -13.48 13.32
N GLN A 85 -0.17 -12.73 12.25
CA GLN A 85 -0.25 -13.30 10.91
C GLN A 85 1.11 -13.81 10.43
N LEU A 86 2.19 -13.00 10.58
CA LEU A 86 3.54 -13.40 10.19
C LEU A 86 3.95 -14.73 10.83
N MET A 87 3.70 -14.88 12.13
CA MET A 87 4.12 -16.05 12.91
C MET A 87 3.09 -17.17 12.93
N CYS A 88 2.08 -17.12 12.06
CA CYS A 88 1.03 -18.13 11.91
C CYS A 88 0.34 -18.48 13.24
N LYS A 89 0.07 -17.47 14.07
CA LYS A 89 -0.55 -17.67 15.39
C LYS A 89 -2.05 -17.93 15.25
N LYS A 90 -2.59 -18.78 16.14
CA LYS A 90 -4.04 -19.09 16.20
C LYS A 90 -4.92 -17.83 16.38
N ASP A 91 -4.40 -16.85 17.09
CA ASP A 91 -5.10 -15.59 17.40
C ASP A 91 -4.97 -14.53 16.27
N ASP A 92 -4.38 -14.89 15.13
CA ASP A 92 -4.43 -14.07 13.92
C ASP A 92 -5.88 -13.79 13.51
N PRO A 93 -6.32 -12.51 13.49
CA PRO A 93 -7.72 -12.17 13.25
C PRO A 93 -8.16 -12.35 11.80
N PHE A 94 -7.22 -12.58 10.87
CA PHE A 94 -7.50 -12.68 9.45
C PHE A 94 -7.82 -14.10 9.01
N SER A 95 -7.11 -15.09 9.55
CA SER A 95 -7.20 -16.47 9.10
C SER A 95 -6.96 -17.51 10.19
N GLY A 96 -6.62 -17.11 11.43
CA GLY A 96 -6.17 -18.02 12.46
C GLY A 96 -4.85 -18.71 12.10
N GLY A 97 -3.91 -17.94 11.55
CA GLY A 97 -2.56 -18.39 11.20
C GLY A 97 -2.46 -19.23 9.91
N ARG A 98 -3.43 -19.13 8.99
CA ARG A 98 -3.48 -19.97 7.77
C ARG A 98 -3.14 -19.23 6.48
N THR A 99 -2.96 -17.92 6.51
CA THR A 99 -2.55 -17.11 5.35
C THR A 99 -1.17 -16.49 5.55
N TYR A 100 -0.55 -16.11 4.45
CA TYR A 100 0.74 -15.40 4.46
C TYR A 100 0.62 -14.02 5.07
N TYR A 101 1.75 -13.48 5.52
CA TYR A 101 1.91 -12.09 5.94
C TYR A 101 1.41 -11.11 4.88
N SER A 102 0.80 -10.03 5.31
CA SER A 102 0.19 -9.00 4.46
C SER A 102 -0.86 -9.52 3.46
N HIS A 103 -1.50 -10.66 3.76
CA HIS A 103 -2.65 -11.19 3.05
C HIS A 103 -3.90 -11.22 3.95
N PRO A 104 -4.24 -10.10 4.60
CA PRO A 104 -5.42 -10.07 5.45
C PRO A 104 -6.70 -10.13 4.62
N SER A 105 -7.75 -10.68 5.22
CA SER A 105 -9.13 -10.54 4.75
C SER A 105 -9.97 -10.11 5.93
N LEU A 106 -10.57 -8.93 5.89
CA LEU A 106 -11.20 -8.36 7.07
C LEU A 106 -12.38 -7.46 6.70
N ASN A 107 -13.44 -7.58 7.50
CA ASN A 107 -14.63 -6.75 7.39
C ASN A 107 -14.99 -6.20 8.79
N ARG A 108 -14.45 -5.04 9.11
CA ARG A 108 -14.78 -4.27 10.32
C ARG A 108 -15.53 -3.00 9.93
N ASP A 109 -16.39 -2.49 10.83
CA ASP A 109 -17.23 -1.31 10.54
C ASP A 109 -16.46 0.02 10.59
N ASP A 110 -15.32 0.06 11.28
CA ASP A 110 -14.52 1.24 11.57
C ASP A 110 -13.35 1.48 10.59
N MET A 111 -13.22 0.62 9.58
CA MET A 111 -12.13 0.69 8.61
C MET A 111 -12.57 0.23 7.21
N PRO A 112 -11.81 0.55 6.15
CA PRO A 112 -12.03 0.00 4.82
C PRO A 112 -12.08 -1.53 4.84
N LYS A 113 -12.96 -2.10 4.02
CA LYS A 113 -13.06 -3.55 3.89
C LYS A 113 -11.88 -4.10 3.11
N ILE A 114 -11.24 -5.12 3.65
CA ILE A 114 -10.11 -5.79 3.01
C ILE A 114 -10.61 -7.10 2.42
N ILE A 115 -10.49 -7.21 1.09
CA ILE A 115 -10.92 -8.42 0.37
C ILE A 115 -9.85 -9.51 0.47
N HIS A 116 -10.28 -10.75 0.29
CA HIS A 116 -9.36 -11.89 0.27
C HIS A 116 -8.26 -11.70 -0.78
N GLN A 117 -7.03 -12.02 -0.39
CA GLN A 117 -5.86 -11.90 -1.22
C GLN A 117 -5.42 -13.24 -1.78
N SER A 118 -4.88 -13.22 -3.00
CA SER A 118 -4.12 -14.32 -3.58
C SER A 118 -2.63 -13.99 -3.55
N SER A 119 -1.79 -15.00 -3.40
CA SER A 119 -0.33 -14.86 -3.52
C SER A 119 0.12 -14.79 -4.99
N ALA A 120 -0.74 -15.18 -5.94
CA ALA A 120 -0.43 -15.08 -7.36
C ALA A 120 -0.39 -13.61 -7.78
N THR A 121 0.72 -13.19 -8.39
CA THR A 121 0.98 -11.82 -8.81
C THR A 121 -0.10 -11.35 -9.80
N GLY A 122 -0.69 -10.18 -9.56
CA GLY A 122 -1.73 -9.61 -10.43
C GLY A 122 -3.15 -10.14 -10.22
N MET A 123 -3.33 -11.29 -9.54
CA MET A 123 -4.63 -11.94 -9.36
C MET A 123 -5.67 -11.07 -8.65
N GLN A 124 -5.26 -10.14 -7.79
CA GLN A 124 -6.17 -9.24 -7.10
C GLN A 124 -6.96 -8.31 -8.05
N ALA A 125 -6.51 -8.13 -9.28
CA ALA A 125 -7.16 -7.27 -10.27
C ALA A 125 -8.60 -7.73 -10.59
N ILE A 126 -8.80 -9.03 -10.81
CA ILE A 126 -10.10 -9.60 -11.19
C ILE A 126 -11.13 -9.48 -10.07
N PRO A 127 -10.91 -9.97 -8.83
CA PRO A 127 -11.88 -9.81 -7.75
C PRO A 127 -12.14 -8.35 -7.39
N THR A 128 -11.12 -7.48 -7.45
CA THR A 128 -11.28 -6.04 -7.25
C THR A 128 -12.24 -5.43 -8.28
N THR A 129 -12.08 -5.81 -9.54
CA THR A 129 -12.97 -5.38 -10.63
C THR A 129 -14.39 -5.90 -10.41
N GLY A 130 -14.56 -7.14 -9.96
CA GLY A 130 -15.86 -7.74 -9.62
C GLY A 130 -16.58 -6.99 -8.48
N ILE A 131 -15.86 -6.60 -7.43
CA ILE A 131 -16.41 -5.80 -6.32
C ILE A 131 -16.87 -4.43 -6.83
N ALA A 132 -16.04 -3.73 -7.60
CA ALA A 132 -16.39 -2.42 -8.16
C ALA A 132 -17.60 -2.52 -9.11
N LEU A 133 -17.70 -3.60 -9.89
CA LEU A 133 -18.87 -3.88 -10.71
C LEU A 133 -20.13 -4.06 -9.86
N GLY A 134 -20.03 -4.84 -8.77
CA GLY A 134 -21.12 -5.05 -7.81
C GLY A 134 -21.58 -3.76 -7.15
N LEU A 135 -20.66 -2.89 -6.71
CA LEU A 135 -20.96 -1.57 -6.16
C LEU A 135 -21.68 -0.69 -7.20
N ASN A 136 -21.18 -0.66 -8.43
CA ASN A 136 -21.79 0.11 -9.52
C ASN A 136 -23.20 -0.42 -9.86
N TYR A 137 -23.39 -1.73 -9.87
CA TYR A 137 -24.71 -2.37 -10.06
C TYR A 137 -25.69 -1.95 -8.96
N LYS A 138 -25.30 -2.01 -7.69
CA LYS A 138 -26.11 -1.63 -6.54
C LYS A 138 -26.50 -0.14 -6.61
N LEU A 139 -25.53 0.74 -6.94
CA LEU A 139 -25.80 2.16 -7.11
C LEU A 139 -26.83 2.43 -8.23
N LYS A 140 -26.70 1.80 -9.39
CA LYS A 140 -27.60 1.97 -10.54
C LYS A 140 -29.01 1.43 -10.28
N ASN A 141 -29.13 0.43 -9.44
CA ASN A 141 -30.43 -0.20 -9.11
C ASN A 141 -31.01 0.29 -7.77
N ASN A 142 -30.47 1.40 -7.23
CA ASN A 142 -30.98 2.08 -6.02
C ASN A 142 -31.11 1.15 -4.80
N PHE A 143 -30.14 0.26 -4.59
CA PHE A 143 -30.09 -0.57 -3.39
C PHE A 143 -29.98 0.30 -2.15
N LYS A 144 -30.79 0.00 -1.12
CA LYS A 144 -30.77 0.70 0.17
C LYS A 144 -29.73 0.05 1.10
N GLU A 145 -28.44 0.35 0.86
CA GLU A 145 -27.36 -0.10 1.74
C GLU A 145 -26.71 1.08 2.47
N LYS A 146 -26.30 0.84 3.73
CA LYS A 146 -25.54 1.81 4.53
C LYS A 146 -24.31 2.28 3.73
N ASN A 147 -24.11 3.57 3.67
CA ASN A 147 -22.98 4.23 3.04
C ASN A 147 -22.87 4.12 1.49
N LEU A 148 -23.75 3.41 0.79
CA LEU A 148 -23.67 3.29 -0.67
C LEU A 148 -23.80 4.67 -1.34
N ALA A 149 -24.64 5.55 -0.82
CA ALA A 149 -24.83 6.92 -1.31
C ALA A 149 -23.56 7.80 -1.18
N LYS A 150 -22.61 7.42 -0.31
CA LYS A 150 -21.29 8.07 -0.19
C LYS A 150 -20.34 7.72 -1.34
N LYS A 151 -20.77 6.86 -2.27
CA LYS A 151 -20.03 6.40 -3.44
C LYS A 151 -18.67 5.78 -3.06
N PRO A 152 -18.68 4.60 -2.43
CA PRO A 152 -17.46 3.91 -2.09
C PRO A 152 -16.59 3.65 -3.34
N ILE A 153 -15.29 3.67 -3.15
CA ILE A 153 -14.31 3.28 -4.17
C ILE A 153 -13.66 1.96 -3.81
N VAL A 154 -13.06 1.33 -4.80
CA VAL A 154 -12.24 0.13 -4.61
C VAL A 154 -10.79 0.45 -4.96
N VAL A 155 -9.88 0.20 -4.06
CA VAL A 155 -8.43 0.31 -4.31
C VAL A 155 -7.89 -1.06 -4.70
N CYS A 156 -7.11 -1.09 -5.77
CA CYS A 156 -6.31 -2.25 -6.16
C CYS A 156 -4.84 -1.84 -6.18
N SER A 157 -4.04 -2.42 -5.30
CA SER A 157 -2.61 -2.13 -5.19
C SER A 157 -1.78 -3.23 -5.85
N PHE A 158 -0.72 -2.82 -6.55
CA PHE A 158 0.17 -3.68 -7.30
C PHE A 158 1.65 -3.32 -7.06
N GLY A 159 2.53 -4.33 -7.20
CA GLY A 159 3.90 -4.10 -7.63
C GLY A 159 3.96 -3.86 -9.14
N ASP A 160 5.03 -3.27 -9.59
CA ASP A 160 5.24 -2.89 -10.99
C ASP A 160 5.32 -4.08 -11.96
N ALA A 161 5.91 -5.19 -11.54
CA ALA A 161 5.96 -6.41 -12.34
C ALA A 161 4.57 -7.01 -12.59
N SER A 162 3.66 -6.88 -11.63
CA SER A 162 2.29 -7.40 -11.72
C SER A 162 1.51 -6.85 -12.92
N ILE A 163 1.91 -5.71 -13.46
CA ILE A 163 1.17 -5.05 -14.54
C ILE A 163 1.21 -5.83 -15.87
N THR A 164 2.15 -6.75 -16.00
CA THR A 164 2.34 -7.58 -17.20
C THR A 164 1.50 -8.86 -17.18
N GLU A 165 0.85 -9.17 -16.07
CA GLU A 165 -0.01 -10.34 -15.95
C GLU A 165 -1.29 -10.18 -16.78
N GLY A 166 -1.74 -11.26 -17.40
CA GLY A 166 -2.91 -11.26 -18.29
C GLY A 166 -4.18 -10.78 -17.60
N GLU A 167 -4.39 -11.19 -16.35
CA GLU A 167 -5.52 -10.81 -15.51
C GLU A 167 -5.63 -9.29 -15.30
N VAL A 168 -4.51 -8.58 -15.29
CA VAL A 168 -4.50 -7.12 -15.16
C VAL A 168 -5.04 -6.46 -16.42
N SER A 169 -4.71 -6.98 -17.62
CA SER A 169 -5.28 -6.52 -18.89
C SER A 169 -6.79 -6.69 -18.93
N GLU A 170 -7.29 -7.85 -18.55
CA GLU A 170 -8.72 -8.17 -18.46
C GLU A 170 -9.44 -7.22 -17.49
N ALA A 171 -8.85 -7.00 -16.32
CA ALA A 171 -9.39 -6.09 -15.32
C ALA A 171 -9.45 -4.64 -15.82
N PHE A 172 -8.39 -4.16 -16.47
CA PHE A 172 -8.33 -2.80 -17.03
C PHE A 172 -9.37 -2.61 -18.13
N GLN A 173 -9.50 -3.57 -19.05
CA GLN A 173 -10.51 -3.56 -20.09
C GLN A 173 -11.91 -3.46 -19.51
N MET A 174 -12.26 -4.29 -18.55
CA MET A 174 -13.57 -4.29 -17.90
C MET A 174 -13.81 -3.01 -17.12
N ALA A 175 -12.82 -2.54 -16.34
CA ALA A 175 -12.93 -1.34 -15.53
C ALA A 175 -13.17 -0.09 -16.39
N ALA A 176 -12.44 0.06 -17.49
CA ALA A 176 -12.61 1.17 -18.43
C ALA A 176 -13.96 1.10 -19.15
N LEU A 177 -14.32 -0.06 -19.71
CA LEU A 177 -15.59 -0.28 -20.43
C LEU A 177 -16.81 0.00 -19.55
N LYS A 178 -16.81 -0.45 -18.31
CA LYS A 178 -17.94 -0.32 -17.37
C LYS A 178 -17.88 0.94 -16.52
N LYS A 179 -16.84 1.78 -16.65
CA LYS A 179 -16.60 2.97 -15.85
C LYS A 179 -16.70 2.67 -14.36
N LEU A 180 -15.84 1.76 -13.89
CA LEU A 180 -15.87 1.27 -12.52
C LEU A 180 -15.11 2.21 -11.56
N PRO A 181 -15.58 2.38 -10.30
CA PRO A 181 -14.96 3.27 -9.31
C PRO A 181 -13.71 2.63 -8.68
N ILE A 182 -12.66 2.44 -9.48
CA ILE A 182 -11.41 1.78 -9.05
C ILE A 182 -10.26 2.78 -9.07
N LEU A 183 -9.48 2.79 -7.99
CA LEU A 183 -8.15 3.39 -7.93
C LEU A 183 -7.10 2.28 -8.01
N TYR A 184 -6.38 2.21 -9.12
CA TYR A 184 -5.21 1.36 -9.26
C TYR A 184 -3.98 2.10 -8.75
N LEU A 185 -3.26 1.52 -7.78
CA LEU A 185 -1.98 2.01 -7.31
C LEU A 185 -0.89 1.04 -7.73
N VAL A 186 0.03 1.47 -8.58
CA VAL A 186 1.21 0.69 -8.99
C VAL A 186 2.44 1.30 -8.36
N GLN A 187 3.11 0.51 -7.53
CA GLN A 187 4.32 0.90 -6.79
C GLN A 187 5.54 0.35 -7.53
N ASP A 188 6.19 1.23 -8.28
CA ASP A 188 7.29 0.88 -9.17
C ASP A 188 8.64 1.07 -8.47
N ASN A 189 9.23 -0.04 -8.07
CA ASN A 189 10.57 -0.11 -7.48
C ASN A 189 11.63 -0.65 -8.44
N GLU A 190 11.27 -0.89 -9.71
CA GLU A 190 12.11 -1.37 -10.81
C GLU A 190 12.63 -2.82 -10.64
N TRP A 191 12.15 -3.58 -9.64
CA TRP A 191 12.62 -4.94 -9.37
C TRP A 191 11.50 -5.97 -9.25
N ASP A 192 11.60 -7.02 -10.03
CA ASP A 192 10.80 -8.24 -9.98
C ASP A 192 11.68 -9.38 -9.46
N ILE A 193 11.71 -9.57 -8.14
CA ILE A 193 12.69 -10.41 -7.44
C ILE A 193 14.11 -10.00 -7.84
N SER A 194 14.75 -10.74 -8.76
CA SER A 194 16.10 -10.49 -9.27
C SER A 194 16.15 -9.94 -10.70
N ALA A 195 15.00 -9.81 -11.37
CA ALA A 195 14.90 -9.22 -12.70
C ALA A 195 14.65 -7.72 -12.61
N HIS A 196 15.45 -6.92 -13.31
CA HIS A 196 15.24 -5.47 -13.38
C HIS A 196 14.14 -5.13 -14.39
N ALA A 197 13.43 -4.04 -14.17
CA ALA A 197 12.34 -3.55 -15.02
C ALA A 197 12.67 -3.49 -16.52
N ARG A 198 13.90 -3.13 -16.88
CA ARG A 198 14.37 -3.10 -18.28
C ARG A 198 14.38 -4.47 -18.96
N GLU A 199 14.35 -5.55 -18.19
CA GLU A 199 14.36 -6.93 -18.69
C GLU A 199 12.94 -7.49 -18.81
N THR A 200 11.98 -6.90 -18.09
CA THR A 200 10.63 -7.47 -17.96
C THR A 200 9.53 -6.61 -18.58
N ARG A 201 9.78 -5.32 -18.83
CA ARG A 201 8.73 -4.38 -19.27
C ARG A 201 9.19 -3.45 -20.39
N ALA A 202 8.36 -3.34 -21.43
CA ALA A 202 8.57 -2.39 -22.52
C ALA A 202 8.10 -0.96 -22.15
N VAL A 203 7.08 -0.83 -21.28
CA VAL A 203 6.49 0.45 -20.87
C VAL A 203 6.15 0.42 -19.38
N ASN A 204 6.05 1.59 -18.76
CA ASN A 204 5.58 1.69 -17.37
C ASN A 204 4.06 1.54 -17.27
N ALA A 205 3.56 1.34 -16.05
CA ALA A 205 2.14 1.12 -15.77
C ALA A 205 1.23 2.27 -16.22
N ALA A 206 1.69 3.53 -16.14
CA ALA A 206 0.89 4.68 -16.57
C ALA A 206 0.69 4.68 -18.09
N THR A 207 1.72 4.32 -18.85
CA THR A 207 1.62 4.18 -20.31
C THR A 207 0.76 2.99 -20.69
N TYR A 208 0.92 1.86 -19.99
CA TYR A 208 0.11 0.66 -20.20
C TYR A 208 -1.40 0.92 -19.99
N ALA A 209 -1.76 1.56 -18.88
CA ALA A 209 -3.15 1.89 -18.56
C ALA A 209 -3.81 2.86 -19.58
N LYS A 210 -3.02 3.78 -20.15
CA LYS A 210 -3.51 4.68 -21.21
C LYS A 210 -4.00 3.92 -22.44
N GLY A 211 -3.42 2.77 -22.77
CA GLY A 211 -3.86 1.91 -23.87
C GLY A 211 -5.31 1.42 -23.71
N PHE A 212 -5.82 1.36 -22.48
CA PHE A 212 -7.22 1.00 -22.16
C PHE A 212 -8.11 2.23 -21.98
N GLY A 213 -7.61 3.45 -22.18
CA GLY A 213 -8.35 4.68 -21.93
C GLY A 213 -8.45 5.05 -20.44
N ILE A 214 -7.65 4.43 -19.56
CA ILE A 214 -7.63 4.74 -18.13
C ILE A 214 -6.77 6.00 -17.90
N LYS A 215 -7.35 7.00 -17.22
CA LYS A 215 -6.63 8.20 -16.78
C LYS A 215 -5.52 7.79 -15.82
N SER A 216 -4.29 8.22 -16.09
CA SER A 216 -3.14 7.83 -15.29
C SER A 216 -2.26 9.02 -14.91
N TYR A 217 -1.62 8.89 -13.74
CA TYR A 217 -0.60 9.80 -13.23
C TYR A 217 0.69 9.04 -13.00
N SER A 218 1.83 9.69 -13.21
CA SER A 218 3.15 9.18 -12.83
C SER A 218 3.79 10.18 -11.88
N ILE A 219 4.15 9.75 -10.67
CA ILE A 219 4.57 10.62 -9.56
C ILE A 219 5.81 10.08 -8.85
N ASP A 220 6.49 10.94 -8.09
CA ASP A 220 7.45 10.52 -7.08
C ASP A 220 6.71 10.00 -5.84
N GLY A 221 6.67 8.68 -5.66
CA GLY A 221 6.02 8.03 -4.52
C GLY A 221 6.74 8.26 -3.18
N THR A 222 7.89 8.93 -3.18
CA THR A 222 8.64 9.32 -1.97
C THR A 222 8.31 10.74 -1.50
N ASP A 223 7.62 11.54 -2.31
CA ASP A 223 7.11 12.85 -1.95
C ASP A 223 5.71 12.75 -1.34
N PHE A 224 5.58 13.10 -0.05
CA PHE A 224 4.30 12.98 0.65
C PHE A 224 3.27 14.00 0.18
N GLU A 225 3.66 15.23 -0.14
CA GLU A 225 2.74 16.28 -0.57
C GLU A 225 2.20 15.98 -1.98
N GLU A 226 3.07 15.60 -2.92
CA GLU A 226 2.65 15.20 -4.26
C GLU A 226 1.72 13.99 -4.18
N SER A 227 2.14 12.93 -3.48
CA SER A 227 1.37 11.70 -3.31
C SER A 227 -0.02 11.96 -2.70
N TYR A 228 -0.09 12.71 -1.60
CA TYR A 228 -1.34 13.02 -0.91
C TYR A 228 -2.30 13.82 -1.79
N ASN A 229 -1.81 14.84 -2.49
CA ASN A 229 -2.63 15.70 -3.35
C ASN A 229 -3.16 14.96 -4.59
N ILE A 230 -2.33 14.15 -5.27
CA ILE A 230 -2.75 13.38 -6.44
C ILE A 230 -3.77 12.30 -6.05
N ILE A 231 -3.56 11.63 -4.92
CA ILE A 231 -4.53 10.64 -4.39
C ILE A 231 -5.85 11.32 -4.04
N SER A 232 -5.82 12.45 -3.34
CA SER A 232 -7.03 13.21 -2.98
C SER A 232 -7.86 13.59 -4.21
N LYS A 233 -7.19 14.11 -5.23
CA LYS A 233 -7.79 14.44 -6.52
C LYS A 233 -8.38 13.20 -7.19
N SER A 234 -7.63 12.10 -7.20
CA SER A 234 -8.07 10.86 -7.84
C SER A 234 -9.30 10.25 -7.17
N ILE A 235 -9.31 10.18 -5.83
CA ILE A 235 -10.45 9.69 -5.05
C ILE A 235 -11.69 10.57 -5.33
N THR A 236 -11.52 11.89 -5.34
CA THR A 236 -12.60 12.85 -5.64
C THR A 236 -13.15 12.65 -7.05
N ASP A 237 -12.27 12.52 -8.04
CA ASP A 237 -12.64 12.29 -9.44
C ASP A 237 -13.38 10.95 -9.60
N ILE A 238 -12.92 9.87 -8.97
CA ILE A 238 -13.56 8.56 -9.04
C ILE A 238 -14.96 8.59 -8.40
N ARG A 239 -15.10 9.19 -7.21
CA ARG A 239 -16.41 9.33 -6.56
C ARG A 239 -17.40 10.15 -7.41
N LYS A 240 -16.90 11.17 -8.10
CA LYS A 240 -17.72 12.03 -8.96
C LYS A 240 -18.14 11.34 -10.26
N ASN A 241 -17.21 10.68 -10.93
CA ASN A 241 -17.35 10.25 -12.32
C ASN A 241 -17.54 8.73 -12.49
N SER A 242 -17.35 7.94 -11.45
CA SER A 242 -17.34 6.46 -11.52
C SER A 242 -16.47 5.95 -12.68
N ALA A 243 -15.20 6.36 -12.72
CA ALA A 243 -14.27 5.94 -13.76
C ALA A 243 -12.94 5.53 -13.11
N PRO A 244 -12.25 4.51 -13.65
CA PRO A 244 -10.98 4.07 -13.09
C PRO A 244 -9.87 5.11 -13.29
N ILE A 245 -8.98 5.20 -12.30
CA ILE A 245 -7.75 6.00 -12.37
C ILE A 245 -6.58 5.13 -11.94
N LEU A 246 -5.43 5.27 -12.61
CA LEU A 246 -4.20 4.61 -12.22
C LEU A 246 -3.18 5.66 -11.74
N ILE A 247 -2.54 5.37 -10.60
CA ILE A 247 -1.37 6.10 -10.11
C ILE A 247 -0.17 5.16 -10.20
N HIS A 248 0.81 5.54 -11.00
CA HIS A 248 2.12 4.92 -11.09
C HIS A 248 3.08 5.73 -10.21
N ALA A 249 3.49 5.16 -9.09
CA ALA A 249 4.36 5.80 -8.11
C ALA A 249 5.75 5.18 -8.17
N LYS A 250 6.78 5.97 -8.46
CA LYS A 250 8.17 5.54 -8.35
C LYS A 250 8.58 5.53 -6.88
N VAL A 251 9.15 4.43 -6.42
CA VAL A 251 9.55 4.20 -5.03
C VAL A 251 10.85 3.40 -4.98
N PRO A 252 11.73 3.59 -3.97
CA PRO A 252 12.89 2.74 -3.80
C PRO A 252 12.51 1.44 -3.08
N LEU A 253 13.14 0.32 -3.43
CA LEU A 253 13.10 -0.91 -2.64
C LEU A 253 14.28 -0.88 -1.65
N LEU A 254 14.01 -0.64 -0.37
CA LEU A 254 15.04 -0.49 0.67
C LEU A 254 15.20 -1.72 1.58
N ASN A 255 14.54 -2.81 1.25
CA ASN A 255 14.68 -4.10 1.92
C ASN A 255 14.75 -5.21 0.88
N HIS A 256 14.90 -6.44 1.35
CA HIS A 256 14.84 -7.61 0.48
C HIS A 256 13.49 -7.70 -0.25
N HIS A 257 13.48 -8.30 -1.42
CA HIS A 257 12.23 -8.51 -2.16
C HIS A 257 11.24 -9.33 -1.30
N THR A 258 11.75 -10.42 -0.73
CA THR A 258 11.09 -11.18 0.34
C THR A 258 12.15 -11.66 1.33
N SER A 259 11.73 -12.19 2.48
CA SER A 259 12.64 -12.73 3.52
C SER A 259 13.61 -13.81 3.03
N GLY A 260 13.25 -14.52 1.96
CA GLY A 260 14.08 -15.60 1.38
C GLY A 260 15.00 -15.15 0.25
N VAL A 261 14.92 -13.91 -0.22
CA VAL A 261 15.69 -13.41 -1.38
C VAL A 261 16.43 -12.14 -0.99
N ARG A 262 17.71 -12.31 -0.71
CA ARG A 262 18.58 -11.23 -0.21
C ARG A 262 18.96 -10.28 -1.34
N MET A 263 18.75 -8.97 -1.16
CA MET A 263 19.01 -7.95 -2.17
C MET A 263 20.49 -7.84 -2.57
N GLU A 264 21.41 -8.18 -1.67
CA GLU A 264 22.86 -8.14 -1.90
C GLU A 264 23.31 -9.17 -2.95
N TRP A 265 22.49 -10.17 -3.26
CA TRP A 265 22.85 -11.22 -4.20
C TRP A 265 22.72 -10.82 -5.67
N TYR A 266 21.88 -9.80 -5.98
CA TYR A 266 21.52 -9.49 -7.36
C TYR A 266 21.45 -7.99 -7.69
N ARG A 267 21.44 -7.11 -6.67
CA ARG A 267 21.29 -5.66 -6.89
C ARG A 267 22.61 -4.93 -6.87
N ASP A 268 22.82 -4.08 -7.86
CA ASP A 268 23.97 -3.18 -8.02
C ASP A 268 23.63 -1.71 -7.68
N ASP A 269 22.35 -1.41 -7.34
CA ASP A 269 21.82 -0.07 -7.15
C ASP A 269 21.52 0.29 -5.68
N LEU A 270 21.99 -0.51 -4.70
CA LEU A 270 21.63 -0.35 -3.28
C LEU A 270 21.94 1.05 -2.73
N ASP A 271 23.11 1.60 -3.03
CA ASP A 271 23.50 2.94 -2.60
C ASP A 271 22.64 4.04 -3.22
N LYS A 272 22.23 3.86 -4.48
CA LYS A 272 21.31 4.77 -5.16
C LYS A 272 19.93 4.71 -4.52
N ALA A 273 19.41 3.52 -4.30
CA ALA A 273 18.11 3.32 -3.65
C ALA A 273 18.08 3.94 -2.25
N GLN A 274 19.15 3.76 -1.45
CA GLN A 274 19.23 4.32 -0.10
C GLN A 274 19.18 5.86 -0.08
N LYS A 275 19.69 6.54 -1.11
CA LYS A 275 19.61 8.02 -1.22
C LYS A 275 18.18 8.51 -1.47
N GLU A 276 17.32 7.65 -1.97
CA GLU A 276 15.90 7.95 -2.22
C GLU A 276 15.00 7.59 -1.02
N ASP A 277 15.57 7.28 0.15
CA ASP A 277 14.80 6.95 1.35
C ASP A 277 13.74 8.02 1.65
N PRO A 278 12.44 7.67 1.68
CA PRO A 278 11.36 8.62 1.91
C PRO A 278 11.27 9.14 3.35
N LEU A 279 11.83 8.44 4.35
CA LEU A 279 11.73 8.87 5.74
C LEU A 279 12.45 10.21 6.01
N PRO A 280 13.71 10.42 5.60
CA PRO A 280 14.35 11.72 5.73
C PRO A 280 13.64 12.84 4.96
N LYS A 281 13.02 12.53 3.80
CA LYS A 281 12.23 13.52 3.04
C LYS A 281 11.01 13.97 3.86
N LEU A 282 10.29 13.04 4.49
CA LEU A 282 9.16 13.36 5.37
C LEU A 282 9.60 14.12 6.63
N GLU A 283 10.72 13.74 7.26
CA GLU A 283 11.27 14.48 8.42
C GLU A 283 11.60 15.94 8.06
N LYS A 284 12.19 16.16 6.88
CA LYS A 284 12.43 17.51 6.37
C LYS A 284 11.13 18.30 6.19
N LEU A 285 10.10 17.69 5.61
CA LEU A 285 8.78 18.31 5.44
C LEU A 285 8.15 18.67 6.80
N LEU A 286 8.26 17.81 7.80
CA LEU A 286 7.78 18.07 9.17
C LEU A 286 8.48 19.27 9.79
N VAL A 287 9.81 19.36 9.70
CA VAL A 287 10.59 20.48 10.21
C VAL A 287 10.19 21.78 9.52
N LEU A 288 9.97 21.78 8.20
CA LEU A 288 9.43 22.94 7.45
C LEU A 288 8.03 23.35 7.94
N ASN A 289 7.25 22.40 8.45
CA ASN A 289 5.94 22.63 9.06
C ASN A 289 6.02 22.87 10.59
N GLN A 290 7.22 23.26 11.10
CA GLN A 290 7.45 23.68 12.51
C GLN A 290 7.33 22.54 13.53
N PHE A 291 7.64 21.30 13.16
CA PHE A 291 7.85 20.22 14.11
C PHE A 291 9.30 20.27 14.64
N GLU A 292 9.47 20.14 15.95
CA GLU A 292 10.78 20.08 16.56
C GLU A 292 11.44 18.71 16.34
N LYS A 293 12.72 18.69 15.98
CA LYS A 293 13.47 17.43 15.80
C LYS A 293 13.53 16.58 17.06
N SER A 294 13.58 17.21 18.24
CA SER A 294 13.51 16.54 19.54
C SER A 294 12.23 15.72 19.69
N LYS A 295 11.07 16.32 19.35
CA LYS A 295 9.78 15.63 19.35
C LYS A 295 9.70 14.47 18.36
N LEU A 296 10.27 14.64 17.16
CA LEU A 296 10.32 13.55 16.17
C LEU A 296 11.14 12.37 16.70
N ASN A 297 12.28 12.62 17.31
CA ASN A 297 13.10 11.58 17.95
C ASN A 297 12.36 10.88 19.11
N GLU A 298 11.65 11.64 19.94
CA GLU A 298 10.84 11.08 21.02
C GLU A 298 9.75 10.13 20.48
N ILE A 299 9.03 10.53 19.43
CA ILE A 299 8.01 9.70 18.76
C ILE A 299 8.64 8.41 18.27
N LYS A 300 9.76 8.49 17.55
CA LYS A 300 10.48 7.32 17.01
C LYS A 300 10.89 6.35 18.10
N ASN A 301 11.48 6.84 19.19
CA ASN A 301 11.93 6.01 20.31
C ASN A 301 10.76 5.33 21.03
N LYS A 302 9.65 6.03 21.26
CA LYS A 302 8.43 5.46 21.85
C LYS A 302 7.87 4.33 20.97
N ILE A 303 7.85 4.54 19.65
CA ILE A 303 7.37 3.54 18.70
C ILE A 303 8.27 2.30 18.70
N ASN A 304 9.59 2.50 18.66
CA ASN A 304 10.54 1.37 18.69
C ASN A 304 10.36 0.51 19.95
N THR A 305 10.18 1.13 21.12
CA THR A 305 9.92 0.43 22.37
C THR A 305 8.59 -0.32 22.31
N LYS A 306 7.53 0.33 21.81
CA LYS A 306 6.21 -0.30 21.65
C LYS A 306 6.27 -1.52 20.74
N ILE A 307 6.89 -1.39 19.57
CA ILE A 307 6.99 -2.48 18.59
C ILE A 307 7.78 -3.65 19.13
N LYS A 308 8.86 -3.40 19.88
CA LYS A 308 9.59 -4.45 20.58
C LYS A 308 8.70 -5.22 21.56
N ASN A 309 7.96 -4.49 22.40
CA ASN A 309 7.06 -5.13 23.38
C ASN A 309 5.93 -5.94 22.70
N GLU A 310 5.38 -5.43 21.59
CA GLU A 310 4.38 -6.16 20.81
C GLU A 310 4.95 -7.42 20.15
N PHE A 311 6.21 -7.36 19.68
CA PHE A 311 6.91 -8.53 19.14
C PHE A 311 7.14 -9.60 20.21
N ASP A 312 7.70 -9.21 21.36
CA ASP A 312 7.91 -10.12 22.48
C ASP A 312 6.59 -10.78 22.97
N ARG A 313 5.47 -10.06 22.87
CA ARG A 313 4.12 -10.59 23.20
C ARG A 313 3.60 -11.57 22.14
N ALA A 314 3.97 -11.36 20.87
CA ALA A 314 3.50 -12.18 19.75
C ALA A 314 4.31 -13.50 19.61
N LEU A 315 5.53 -13.57 20.18
CA LEU A 315 6.33 -14.80 20.27
C LEU A 315 5.69 -15.82 21.17
#